data_a324fedbcff6a269e225d27ce0adb118
#
_entry.id   a324fedbcff6a269e225d27ce0adb118
#
_cell.length_a   1.000
_cell.length_b   1.000
_cell.length_c   1.000
_cell.angle_alpha   90.00
_cell.angle_beta   90.00
_cell.angle_gamma   90.00
#
_symmetry.space_group_name_H-M   'P 1'
#
loop_
_entity.id
_entity.type
_entity.pdbx_description
1 polymer ?
#
loop_
_entity_poly.entity_id
_entity_poly.type
_entity_poly.pdbx_seq_one_letter_code
_entity_poly.pdbx_strand_id
1 'polypeptide(L)'
;MELKGMSKSSSFLNNVKLQKLKAAGCLTILAAIGIGSLGCKPWVSPMEVESPSKASSSLVERVTAGPVAKKTLQLYSLQPARVEPYEQAPILSKVSGYVDSVAVDVGDKVHKGDLLIALSAPEYEDSVVTKLGLIDQATSQVKQAEAALVASQASVDSAQALVKQALAGIDRAEAQVQRWTSENARISKLADQGTVTKQLADETLSQFQAALASKKESEAMVGSEQARLLEAQAQVGKARADLEAATAKCSVAKSEHAQAVSMTKYLRILAPFDGVISERNIDTGHYVQPAGSNPDRPLLTITNSDRVRVYVDIPEAEASYVDAGLQGDSVEILVPTKPGLRIPGKVTRSSSSLDPQSRCLPIQIELGNSDHQLLSGAFVQAKVLLDEKTDVLALPIGAIVRKGDESYCCVVEGGKIEFRSIQLGIRVGDEVEVLSGLDGSETVVLARAGSLKAGQSIEVILKK
;
A
#
# COMPACT_ATOMS: atom_id res chain seq x y z
N MET A 1 33.00 -20.52 37.02
CA MET A 1 34.31 -20.21 36.47
C MET A 1 34.05 -19.10 35.46
N GLU A 2 33.99 -17.85 35.90
CA GLU A 2 35.15 -16.94 36.04
C GLU A 2 35.90 -16.81 34.70
N LEU A 3 36.20 -15.70 34.14
CA LEU A 3 36.24 -14.29 34.53
C LEU A 3 36.65 -13.47 33.28
N LYS A 4 36.22 -12.20 33.24
CA LYS A 4 37.02 -11.01 32.90
C LYS A 4 37.59 -10.94 31.48
N GLY A 5 37.57 -9.85 30.82
CA GLY A 5 37.48 -8.47 31.27
C GLY A 5 37.77 -7.49 30.17
N MET A 6 37.34 -6.28 30.42
CA MET A 6 37.96 -4.97 30.09
C MET A 6 38.11 -4.57 28.62
N SER A 7 37.35 -3.56 28.20
CA SER A 7 37.55 -2.11 28.44
C SER A 7 38.56 -1.45 27.50
N LYS A 8 38.08 -0.49 26.73
CA LYS A 8 38.59 0.87 26.46
C LYS A 8 37.91 1.40 25.18
N SER A 9 36.95 2.31 25.24
CA SER A 9 37.05 3.76 25.45
C SER A 9 38.03 4.43 24.49
N SER A 10 37.50 5.26 23.64
CA SER A 10 37.91 6.66 23.37
C SER A 10 37.23 7.11 22.09
N SER A 11 36.24 7.96 22.20
CA SER A 11 36.33 9.41 22.04
C SER A 11 36.97 9.83 20.70
N PHE A 12 36.15 10.24 19.75
CA PHE A 12 36.48 11.31 18.80
C PHE A 12 35.27 12.25 18.67
N LEU A 13 35.21 13.17 19.60
CA LEU A 13 34.59 14.49 19.45
C LEU A 13 35.63 15.40 18.80
N ASN A 14 35.16 16.23 17.93
CA ASN A 14 35.66 17.52 17.46
C ASN A 14 35.83 17.59 15.94
N ASN A 15 34.95 18.30 15.24
CA ASN A 15 35.24 19.68 14.85
C ASN A 15 34.09 20.22 13.97
N VAL A 16 33.16 20.93 14.59
CA VAL A 16 32.34 21.90 13.88
C VAL A 16 32.97 23.27 14.15
N LYS A 17 33.73 23.77 13.21
CA LYS A 17 34.19 25.16 13.20
C LYS A 17 33.09 26.07 12.68
N LEU A 18 32.48 26.83 13.60
CA LEU A 18 31.81 28.07 13.31
C LEU A 18 32.76 29.05 12.58
N GLN A 19 32.42 29.46 11.39
CA GLN A 19 32.91 30.73 10.85
C GLN A 19 31.79 31.77 10.92
N LYS A 20 31.90 32.60 11.95
CA LYS A 20 31.29 33.93 11.97
C LYS A 20 32.14 34.84 11.10
N LEU A 21 31.57 35.44 10.07
CA LEU A 21 32.15 36.61 9.44
C LEU A 21 31.32 37.82 9.82
N LYS A 22 32.01 38.73 10.48
CA LYS A 22 31.59 40.06 10.90
C LYS A 22 31.45 40.96 9.67
N ALA A 23 30.34 41.71 9.63
CA ALA A 23 30.21 42.92 8.84
C ALA A 23 30.61 44.12 9.73
N ALA A 24 31.62 44.80 9.33
CA ALA A 24 31.93 46.19 9.70
C ALA A 24 31.73 46.98 8.39
N GLY A 25 31.02 48.10 8.30
CA GLY A 25 31.12 49.33 9.05
C GLY A 25 31.76 50.37 8.16
N CYS A 26 30.98 51.33 7.67
CA CYS A 26 31.41 52.63 7.17
C CYS A 26 30.15 53.50 7.12
N LEU A 27 29.87 54.32 8.01
CA LEU A 27 30.31 55.54 8.65
C LEU A 27 30.55 56.72 7.70
N THR A 28 29.62 57.67 7.78
CA THR A 28 29.72 59.13 7.73
C THR A 28 30.40 59.82 6.54
N ILE A 29 29.68 60.76 5.93
CA ILE A 29 30.19 62.13 5.71
C ILE A 29 29.00 63.10 5.81
N LEU A 30 29.04 63.95 6.81
CA LEU A 30 28.37 65.25 6.97
C LEU A 30 29.09 66.27 6.09
N ALA A 31 28.34 67.10 5.37
CA ALA A 31 28.82 68.40 5.00
C ALA A 31 27.65 69.42 4.97
N ALA A 32 27.67 70.29 5.94
CA ALA A 32 26.89 71.49 6.04
C ALA A 32 27.58 72.66 5.33
N ILE A 33 26.87 73.41 4.59
CA ILE A 33 27.13 74.87 4.23
C ILE A 33 25.75 75.38 3.85
N GLY A 34 25.07 76.28 4.44
CA GLY A 34 25.50 77.52 5.10
C GLY A 34 25.15 78.72 4.24
N ILE A 35 24.17 79.49 4.71
CA ILE A 35 24.05 80.96 4.56
C ILE A 35 23.50 81.55 3.25
N GLY A 36 22.47 82.35 3.39
CA GLY A 36 22.13 83.39 2.40
C GLY A 36 20.70 83.91 2.47
N SER A 37 20.54 84.83 3.35
CA SER A 37 19.45 85.76 3.65
C SER A 37 19.02 86.69 2.48
N LEU A 38 17.91 87.33 2.70
CA LEU A 38 17.28 88.51 2.07
C LEU A 38 16.06 88.11 1.22
N GLY A 39 14.83 88.26 1.62
CA GLY A 39 14.24 89.49 2.07
C GLY A 39 13.64 90.30 0.91
N CYS A 40 12.35 90.00 0.63
CA CYS A 40 11.47 91.04 0.07
C CYS A 40 10.00 90.58 0.19
N LYS A 41 9.28 91.20 1.06
CA LYS A 41 7.82 91.30 1.02
C LYS A 41 7.42 92.30 -0.02
N PRO A 42 6.37 92.11 -0.73
CA PRO A 42 5.41 93.16 -1.00
C PRO A 42 4.07 92.85 -0.35
N TRP A 43 3.64 93.83 0.30
CA TRP A 43 2.31 94.06 0.84
C TRP A 43 1.31 94.21 -0.31
N VAL A 44 0.27 93.36 -0.37
CA VAL A 44 -0.94 93.59 -1.20
C VAL A 44 -2.13 93.41 -0.25
N SER A 45 -2.93 94.41 -0.17
CA SER A 45 -4.16 94.54 0.59
C SER A 45 -5.24 93.53 0.15
N PRO A 46 -6.13 93.13 1.04
CA PRO A 46 -7.20 92.22 0.69
C PRO A 46 -8.29 92.92 -0.14
N MET A 47 -8.51 92.45 -1.32
CA MET A 47 -9.66 92.80 -2.12
C MET A 47 -10.80 91.89 -1.72
N GLU A 48 -11.85 92.44 -1.20
CA GLU A 48 -13.10 91.83 -0.81
C GLU A 48 -13.78 91.38 -2.08
N VAL A 49 -13.87 90.04 -2.31
CA VAL A 49 -14.64 89.45 -3.40
C VAL A 49 -15.95 88.96 -2.79
N GLU A 50 -17.00 89.62 -3.13
CA GLU A 50 -18.37 89.23 -2.87
C GLU A 50 -18.58 87.80 -3.33
N SER A 51 -19.04 86.94 -2.42
CA SER A 51 -19.46 85.58 -2.68
C SER A 51 -20.77 85.55 -3.55
N PRO A 52 -20.79 84.92 -4.71
CA PRO A 52 -22.05 84.73 -5.37
C PRO A 52 -22.85 83.67 -4.56
N SER A 53 -24.05 84.05 -4.24
CA SER A 53 -25.15 83.23 -3.73
C SER A 53 -25.17 81.85 -4.32
N LYS A 54 -25.05 80.83 -3.48
CA LYS A 54 -25.30 79.38 -3.88
C LYS A 54 -26.76 79.24 -4.32
N ALA A 55 -26.99 79.29 -5.59
CA ALA A 55 -28.14 78.65 -6.20
C ALA A 55 -27.85 77.12 -6.08
N SER A 56 -28.53 76.43 -5.20
CA SER A 56 -28.54 74.98 -5.11
C SER A 56 -29.28 74.42 -6.31
N SER A 57 -28.59 74.33 -7.46
CA SER A 57 -29.05 73.41 -8.50
C SER A 57 -28.88 71.99 -7.94
N SER A 58 -29.96 71.35 -7.59
CA SER A 58 -29.99 69.88 -7.33
C SER A 58 -29.55 69.21 -8.64
N LEU A 59 -28.23 68.91 -8.74
CA LEU A 59 -27.71 68.03 -9.79
C LEU A 59 -28.34 66.66 -9.53
N VAL A 60 -29.36 66.38 -10.26
CA VAL A 60 -29.94 65.02 -10.26
C VAL A 60 -28.84 64.08 -10.77
N GLU A 61 -28.33 63.25 -9.87
CA GLU A 61 -27.23 62.33 -10.18
C GLU A 61 -27.78 61.23 -11.13
N ARG A 62 -27.08 61.03 -12.26
CA ARG A 62 -27.43 59.98 -13.23
C ARG A 62 -26.86 58.71 -12.81
N VAL A 63 -27.70 57.69 -12.55
CA VAL A 63 -27.28 56.36 -12.13
C VAL A 63 -27.77 55.30 -13.11
N THR A 64 -26.95 54.29 -13.33
CA THR A 64 -27.35 53.14 -14.14
C THR A 64 -28.12 52.19 -13.25
N ALA A 65 -29.38 51.98 -13.52
CA ALA A 65 -30.22 51.01 -12.83
C ALA A 65 -30.81 49.98 -13.82
N GLY A 66 -31.15 48.85 -13.32
CA GLY A 66 -31.73 47.75 -14.11
C GLY A 66 -32.53 46.81 -13.24
N PRO A 67 -33.38 45.96 -13.85
CA PRO A 67 -34.09 44.90 -13.14
C PRO A 67 -33.09 43.89 -12.59
N VAL A 68 -33.39 43.32 -11.42
CA VAL A 68 -32.67 42.21 -10.89
C VAL A 68 -32.90 41.00 -11.78
N ALA A 69 -31.85 40.47 -12.36
CA ALA A 69 -31.95 39.33 -13.26
C ALA A 69 -31.72 38.01 -12.52
N LYS A 70 -32.57 37.06 -12.82
CA LYS A 70 -32.33 35.67 -12.46
C LYS A 70 -31.29 35.08 -13.39
N LYS A 71 -30.24 34.49 -12.80
CA LYS A 71 -29.12 33.91 -13.55
C LYS A 71 -28.69 32.60 -12.97
N THR A 72 -28.01 31.82 -13.78
CA THR A 72 -27.25 30.67 -13.28
C THR A 72 -25.84 31.11 -12.90
N LEU A 73 -25.49 30.98 -11.66
CA LEU A 73 -24.14 31.23 -11.14
C LEU A 73 -23.38 29.94 -11.03
N GLN A 74 -22.22 29.86 -11.65
CA GLN A 74 -21.34 28.70 -11.65
C GLN A 74 -20.02 29.09 -10.98
N LEU A 75 -19.76 28.50 -9.83
CA LEU A 75 -18.51 28.71 -9.09
C LEU A 75 -17.46 27.72 -9.62
N TYR A 76 -16.38 28.26 -10.16
CA TYR A 76 -15.27 27.46 -10.67
C TYR A 76 -14.00 27.70 -9.85
N SER A 77 -13.27 26.62 -9.59
CA SER A 77 -11.86 26.69 -9.19
C SER A 77 -10.98 26.45 -10.41
N LEU A 78 -10.02 27.35 -10.66
CA LEU A 78 -9.03 27.19 -11.73
C LEU A 78 -7.66 26.99 -11.10
N GLN A 79 -7.19 25.76 -11.09
CA GLN A 79 -5.95 25.37 -10.41
C GLN A 79 -4.94 24.74 -11.38
N PRO A 80 -3.64 24.92 -11.14
CA PRO A 80 -2.62 24.13 -11.82
C PRO A 80 -2.77 22.66 -11.46
N ALA A 81 -2.53 21.80 -12.45
CA ALA A 81 -2.68 20.37 -12.29
C ALA A 81 -1.50 19.63 -12.94
N ARG A 82 -1.17 18.48 -12.40
CA ARG A 82 -0.11 17.61 -12.89
C ARG A 82 -0.69 16.34 -13.48
N VAL A 83 -0.26 16.00 -14.68
CA VAL A 83 -0.65 14.76 -15.38
C VAL A 83 0.34 13.66 -15.00
N GLU A 84 -0.14 12.59 -14.40
CA GLU A 84 0.64 11.39 -14.11
C GLU A 84 0.11 10.21 -14.92
N PRO A 85 0.97 9.24 -15.25
CA PRO A 85 0.51 8.03 -15.91
C PRO A 85 -0.39 7.23 -14.97
N TYR A 86 -1.26 6.40 -15.53
CA TYR A 86 -2.13 5.55 -14.73
C TYR A 86 -1.34 4.52 -13.91
N GLU A 87 -0.33 3.92 -14.55
CA GLU A 87 0.61 2.99 -13.94
C GLU A 87 2.02 3.31 -14.42
N GLN A 88 2.97 3.28 -13.51
CA GLN A 88 4.40 3.41 -13.79
C GLN A 88 5.17 2.43 -12.92
N ALA A 89 6.01 1.61 -13.52
CA ALA A 89 6.83 0.66 -12.79
C ALA A 89 8.32 0.83 -13.16
N PRO A 90 9.15 1.18 -12.18
CA PRO A 90 10.60 1.05 -12.32
C PRO A 90 10.96 -0.44 -12.28
N ILE A 91 11.59 -0.95 -13.32
CA ILE A 91 12.03 -2.33 -13.44
C ILE A 91 13.43 -2.46 -12.86
N LEU A 92 13.52 -3.30 -11.84
CA LEU A 92 14.75 -3.60 -11.11
C LEU A 92 15.07 -5.08 -11.22
N SER A 93 16.35 -5.44 -11.13
CA SER A 93 16.73 -6.84 -11.02
C SER A 93 16.57 -7.36 -9.60
N LYS A 94 16.13 -8.62 -9.46
CA LYS A 94 16.10 -9.35 -8.19
C LYS A 94 17.36 -10.22 -7.99
N VAL A 95 18.08 -10.48 -9.06
CA VAL A 95 19.28 -11.32 -9.08
C VAL A 95 20.45 -10.56 -9.69
N SER A 96 21.67 -10.96 -9.33
CA SER A 96 22.88 -10.46 -9.99
C SER A 96 23.16 -11.24 -11.26
N GLY A 97 23.76 -10.58 -12.24
CA GLY A 97 24.15 -11.21 -13.50
C GLY A 97 24.62 -10.20 -14.53
N TYR A 98 25.12 -10.68 -15.64
CA TYR A 98 25.43 -9.85 -16.80
C TYR A 98 24.23 -9.76 -17.73
N VAL A 99 24.01 -8.61 -18.33
CA VAL A 99 22.97 -8.44 -19.36
C VAL A 99 23.44 -9.14 -20.64
N ASP A 100 22.72 -10.20 -21.00
CA ASP A 100 22.95 -10.94 -22.24
C ASP A 100 22.34 -10.20 -23.43
N SER A 101 21.08 -9.78 -23.28
CA SER A 101 20.37 -9.00 -24.30
C SER A 101 19.32 -8.09 -23.69
N VAL A 102 19.07 -6.95 -24.35
CA VAL A 102 17.95 -6.03 -24.10
C VAL A 102 17.06 -6.08 -25.33
N ALA A 103 15.82 -6.53 -25.17
CA ALA A 103 14.89 -6.77 -26.29
C ALA A 103 14.10 -5.54 -26.70
N VAL A 104 14.17 -4.44 -25.93
CA VAL A 104 13.34 -3.24 -26.09
C VAL A 104 14.16 -1.96 -26.00
N ASP A 105 13.65 -0.88 -26.60
CA ASP A 105 14.26 0.45 -26.50
C ASP A 105 13.24 1.50 -26.06
N VAL A 106 13.69 2.72 -25.76
CA VAL A 106 12.84 3.84 -25.35
C VAL A 106 11.83 4.15 -26.45
N GLY A 107 10.56 4.21 -26.08
CA GLY A 107 9.42 4.43 -26.98
C GLY A 107 8.77 3.15 -27.48
N ASP A 108 9.32 1.97 -27.24
CA ASP A 108 8.71 0.71 -27.65
C ASP A 108 7.46 0.41 -26.82
N LYS A 109 6.43 -0.10 -27.51
CA LYS A 109 5.21 -0.63 -26.88
C LYS A 109 5.44 -2.09 -26.48
N VAL A 110 5.11 -2.40 -25.26
CA VAL A 110 5.26 -3.75 -24.68
C VAL A 110 3.94 -4.23 -24.10
N HIS A 111 3.70 -5.55 -24.20
CA HIS A 111 2.56 -6.21 -23.59
C HIS A 111 3.00 -6.95 -22.32
N LYS A 112 2.05 -7.15 -21.44
CA LYS A 112 2.30 -7.93 -20.22
C LYS A 112 2.86 -9.31 -20.55
N GLY A 113 4.03 -9.62 -19.99
CA GLY A 113 4.73 -10.88 -20.19
C GLY A 113 5.79 -10.85 -21.29
N ASP A 114 5.92 -9.76 -22.06
CA ASP A 114 6.98 -9.62 -23.04
C ASP A 114 8.35 -9.60 -22.37
N LEU A 115 9.34 -10.20 -23.02
CA LEU A 115 10.73 -10.21 -22.55
C LEU A 115 11.34 -8.83 -22.76
N LEU A 116 11.81 -8.23 -21.66
CA LEU A 116 12.48 -6.93 -21.68
C LEU A 116 14.00 -7.08 -21.67
N ILE A 117 14.51 -7.87 -20.73
CA ILE A 117 15.94 -8.08 -20.52
C ILE A 117 16.17 -9.56 -20.23
N ALA A 118 17.18 -10.15 -20.87
CA ALA A 118 17.73 -11.44 -20.51
C ALA A 118 19.05 -11.21 -19.76
N LEU A 119 19.18 -11.86 -18.60
CA LEU A 119 20.39 -11.86 -17.80
C LEU A 119 21.08 -13.23 -17.94
N SER A 120 22.41 -13.23 -18.00
CA SER A 120 23.26 -14.40 -17.95
C SER A 120 23.89 -14.49 -16.56
N ALA A 121 23.62 -15.59 -15.87
CA ALA A 121 24.23 -15.90 -14.59
C ALA A 121 24.29 -17.43 -14.42
N PRO A 122 25.32 -18.08 -14.95
CA PRO A 122 25.49 -19.54 -14.94
C PRO A 122 25.41 -20.16 -13.54
N GLU A 123 25.77 -19.41 -12.52
CA GLU A 123 25.76 -19.85 -11.12
C GLU A 123 24.36 -20.29 -10.64
N TYR A 124 23.29 -19.68 -11.17
CA TYR A 124 21.92 -20.08 -10.83
C TYR A 124 21.53 -21.37 -11.55
N GLU A 125 21.97 -21.58 -12.79
CA GLU A 125 21.73 -22.79 -13.55
C GLU A 125 22.49 -23.97 -12.92
N ASP A 126 23.77 -23.78 -12.58
CA ASP A 126 24.58 -24.78 -11.87
C ASP A 126 23.99 -25.13 -10.50
N SER A 127 23.43 -24.15 -9.81
CA SER A 127 22.72 -24.38 -8.56
C SER A 127 21.49 -25.30 -8.75
N VAL A 128 20.72 -25.13 -9.82
CA VAL A 128 19.57 -26.02 -10.12
C VAL A 128 20.05 -27.45 -10.33
N VAL A 129 21.12 -27.66 -11.12
CA VAL A 129 21.69 -28.99 -11.36
C VAL A 129 22.18 -29.62 -10.06
N THR A 130 22.88 -28.86 -9.24
CA THR A 130 23.38 -29.32 -7.93
C THR A 130 22.23 -29.74 -7.02
N LYS A 131 21.15 -28.94 -6.91
CA LYS A 131 19.97 -29.26 -6.11
C LYS A 131 19.20 -30.45 -6.65
N LEU A 132 19.20 -30.67 -7.97
CA LEU A 132 18.64 -31.87 -8.57
C LEU A 132 19.41 -33.11 -8.11
N GLY A 133 20.74 -33.09 -8.11
CA GLY A 133 21.56 -34.16 -7.57
C GLY A 133 21.29 -34.49 -6.10
N LEU A 134 20.98 -33.47 -5.28
CA LEU A 134 20.58 -33.67 -3.89
C LEU A 134 19.22 -34.39 -3.77
N ILE A 135 18.28 -34.15 -4.69
CA ILE A 135 17.01 -34.92 -4.75
C ILE A 135 17.28 -36.37 -5.03
N ASP A 136 18.16 -36.69 -6.01
CA ASP A 136 18.50 -38.06 -6.36
C ASP A 136 19.17 -38.80 -5.19
N GLN A 137 20.07 -38.11 -4.48
CA GLN A 137 20.69 -38.63 -3.27
C GLN A 137 19.64 -38.89 -2.17
N ALA A 138 18.76 -37.95 -1.87
CA ALA A 138 17.72 -38.10 -0.86
C ALA A 138 16.72 -39.18 -1.22
N THR A 139 16.36 -39.31 -2.50
CA THR A 139 15.49 -40.38 -3.02
C THR A 139 16.12 -41.77 -2.84
N SER A 140 17.44 -41.88 -3.02
CA SER A 140 18.18 -43.10 -2.77
C SER A 140 18.18 -43.45 -1.28
N GLN A 141 18.28 -42.46 -0.38
CA GLN A 141 18.17 -42.66 1.06
C GLN A 141 16.77 -43.16 1.46
N VAL A 142 15.69 -42.63 0.84
CA VAL A 142 14.32 -43.15 1.06
C VAL A 142 14.23 -44.62 0.68
N LYS A 143 14.72 -45.02 -0.51
CA LYS A 143 14.73 -46.41 -0.95
C LYS A 143 15.52 -47.31 0.01
N GLN A 144 16.64 -46.82 0.53
CA GLN A 144 17.42 -47.57 1.52
C GLN A 144 16.65 -47.76 2.83
N ALA A 145 15.96 -46.75 3.34
CA ALA A 145 15.12 -46.83 4.52
C ALA A 145 13.90 -47.75 4.32
N GLU A 146 13.27 -47.70 3.12
CA GLU A 146 12.20 -48.63 2.75
C GLU A 146 12.68 -50.08 2.79
N ALA A 147 13.83 -50.38 2.21
CA ALA A 147 14.42 -51.73 2.25
C ALA A 147 14.73 -52.18 3.70
N ALA A 148 15.21 -51.28 4.55
CA ALA A 148 15.45 -51.55 5.97
C ALA A 148 14.13 -51.83 6.72
N LEU A 149 13.05 -51.14 6.42
CA LEU A 149 11.72 -51.37 6.97
C LEU A 149 11.22 -52.77 6.59
N VAL A 150 11.34 -53.15 5.30
CA VAL A 150 10.95 -54.48 4.82
C VAL A 150 11.75 -55.58 5.53
N ALA A 151 13.05 -55.39 5.69
CA ALA A 151 13.89 -56.33 6.41
C ALA A 151 13.50 -56.48 7.88
N SER A 152 13.21 -55.40 8.58
CA SER A 152 12.75 -55.41 9.96
C SER A 152 11.36 -56.03 10.11
N GLN A 153 10.46 -55.87 9.13
CA GLN A 153 9.17 -56.54 9.13
C GLN A 153 9.32 -58.08 8.99
N ALA A 154 10.20 -58.52 8.12
CA ALA A 154 10.52 -59.99 8.00
C ALA A 154 11.08 -60.57 9.28
N SER A 155 11.85 -59.76 10.07
CA SER A 155 12.32 -60.18 11.41
C SER A 155 11.16 -60.36 12.40
N VAL A 156 10.13 -59.51 12.36
CA VAL A 156 8.91 -59.70 13.18
C VAL A 156 8.18 -60.97 12.80
N ASP A 157 8.03 -61.26 11.50
CA ASP A 157 7.35 -62.45 11.01
C ASP A 157 8.11 -63.71 11.49
N SER A 158 9.45 -63.69 11.45
CA SER A 158 10.30 -64.77 11.98
C SER A 158 10.12 -64.95 13.51
N ALA A 159 10.15 -63.85 14.28
CA ALA A 159 9.95 -63.91 15.72
C ALA A 159 8.54 -64.43 16.09
N GLN A 160 7.49 -64.04 15.32
CA GLN A 160 6.15 -64.59 15.52
C GLN A 160 6.09 -66.10 15.29
N ALA A 161 6.83 -66.61 14.30
CA ALA A 161 6.90 -68.03 14.05
C ALA A 161 7.54 -68.81 15.21
N LEU A 162 8.61 -68.22 15.83
CA LEU A 162 9.27 -68.80 17.01
C LEU A 162 8.33 -68.78 18.22
N VAL A 163 7.57 -67.72 18.47
CA VAL A 163 6.55 -67.70 19.53
C VAL A 163 5.51 -68.80 19.31
N LYS A 164 5.01 -69.03 18.09
CA LYS A 164 4.07 -70.09 17.77
C LYS A 164 4.68 -71.44 18.03
N GLN A 165 5.96 -71.66 17.70
CA GLN A 165 6.70 -72.90 17.98
C GLN A 165 6.82 -73.13 19.50
N ALA A 166 7.15 -72.10 20.27
CA ALA A 166 7.27 -72.21 21.74
C ALA A 166 5.91 -72.52 22.39
N LEU A 167 4.81 -71.91 21.90
CA LEU A 167 3.43 -72.22 22.36
C LEU A 167 3.06 -73.66 22.11
N ALA A 168 3.38 -74.23 20.95
CA ALA A 168 3.21 -75.68 20.69
C ALA A 168 4.06 -76.54 21.61
N GLY A 169 5.14 -76.00 22.16
CA GLY A 169 5.94 -76.64 23.23
C GLY A 169 5.17 -76.76 24.55
N ILE A 170 4.48 -75.70 24.95
CA ILE A 170 3.60 -75.68 26.13
C ILE A 170 2.51 -76.72 26.00
N ASP A 171 1.80 -76.77 24.84
CA ASP A 171 0.71 -77.73 24.60
C ASP A 171 1.19 -79.18 24.80
N ARG A 172 2.39 -79.53 24.33
CA ARG A 172 3.01 -80.81 24.57
C ARG A 172 3.34 -81.09 26.02
N ALA A 173 3.93 -80.12 26.68
CA ALA A 173 4.27 -80.26 28.13
C ALA A 173 3.02 -80.36 28.98
N GLU A 174 1.98 -79.61 28.64
CA GLU A 174 0.70 -79.68 29.33
C GLU A 174 -0.01 -81.02 29.18
N ALA A 175 0.04 -81.62 28.01
CA ALA A 175 -0.47 -82.98 27.75
C ALA A 175 0.32 -84.01 28.62
N GLN A 176 1.63 -83.81 28.82
CA GLN A 176 2.41 -84.68 29.69
C GLN A 176 2.06 -84.51 31.19
N VAL A 177 1.88 -83.27 31.62
CA VAL A 177 1.42 -82.95 32.99
C VAL A 177 0.05 -83.62 33.21
N GLN A 178 -0.89 -83.45 32.31
CA GLN A 178 -2.22 -84.07 32.43
C GLN A 178 -2.17 -85.60 32.52
N ARG A 179 -1.32 -86.23 31.68
CA ARG A 179 -1.05 -87.68 31.76
C ARG A 179 -0.53 -88.09 33.15
N TRP A 180 0.57 -87.44 33.59
CA TRP A 180 1.20 -87.81 34.86
C TRP A 180 0.33 -87.42 36.06
N THR A 181 -0.50 -86.37 35.99
CA THR A 181 -1.48 -86.03 37.03
C THR A 181 -2.50 -87.16 37.22
N SER A 182 -3.06 -87.70 36.11
CA SER A 182 -4.01 -88.80 36.15
C SER A 182 -3.38 -90.07 36.66
N GLU A 183 -2.13 -90.40 36.23
CA GLU A 183 -1.41 -91.55 36.63
C GLU A 183 -1.03 -91.52 38.10
N ASN A 184 -0.47 -90.34 38.61
CA ASN A 184 -0.13 -90.11 39.97
C ASN A 184 -1.34 -90.29 40.92
N ALA A 185 -2.48 -89.74 40.54
CA ALA A 185 -3.73 -89.83 41.31
C ALA A 185 -4.20 -91.33 41.38
N ARG A 186 -4.06 -92.08 40.27
CA ARG A 186 -4.42 -93.47 40.23
C ARG A 186 -3.52 -94.31 41.09
N ILE A 187 -2.17 -94.19 40.99
CA ILE A 187 -1.15 -94.97 41.71
C ILE A 187 -1.16 -94.61 43.19
N SER A 188 -1.33 -93.32 43.57
CA SER A 188 -1.48 -92.91 44.97
C SER A 188 -2.66 -93.60 45.66
N LYS A 189 -3.82 -93.65 44.96
CA LYS A 189 -4.99 -94.36 45.54
C LYS A 189 -4.80 -95.83 45.69
N LEU A 190 -4.09 -96.51 44.76
CA LEU A 190 -3.76 -97.90 44.87
C LEU A 190 -2.73 -98.21 45.93
N ALA A 191 -1.75 -97.32 46.20
CA ALA A 191 -0.80 -97.43 47.25
C ALA A 191 -1.44 -97.31 48.65
N ASP A 192 -2.43 -96.38 48.77
CA ASP A 192 -3.22 -96.26 50.02
C ASP A 192 -4.04 -97.48 50.29
N GLN A 193 -4.47 -98.26 49.26
CA GLN A 193 -5.16 -99.49 49.35
C GLN A 193 -4.22 -100.72 49.58
N GLY A 194 -2.90 -100.47 49.65
CA GLY A 194 -1.90 -101.52 49.78
C GLY A 194 -1.68 -102.42 48.53
N THR A 195 -2.24 -102.10 47.36
CA THR A 195 -2.17 -102.88 46.19
C THR A 195 -0.88 -102.69 45.36
N VAL A 196 -0.18 -101.59 45.52
CA VAL A 196 1.12 -101.29 44.89
C VAL A 196 2.16 -100.83 45.94
N THR A 197 3.45 -100.88 45.62
CA THR A 197 4.53 -100.53 46.43
C THR A 197 4.65 -98.97 46.61
N LYS A 198 5.06 -98.52 47.80
CA LYS A 198 5.34 -97.08 48.06
C LYS A 198 6.40 -96.52 47.08
N GLN A 199 7.37 -97.34 46.71
CA GLN A 199 8.43 -97.01 45.76
C GLN A 199 7.86 -96.60 44.40
N LEU A 200 6.82 -97.29 43.87
CA LEU A 200 6.16 -96.93 42.62
C LEU A 200 5.41 -95.67 42.77
N ALA A 201 4.79 -95.34 43.95
CA ALA A 201 4.11 -94.05 44.15
C ALA A 201 5.10 -92.90 44.15
N ASP A 202 6.26 -93.04 44.82
CA ASP A 202 7.34 -92.09 44.91
C ASP A 202 7.95 -91.83 43.49
N GLU A 203 8.16 -92.89 42.73
CA GLU A 203 8.61 -92.76 41.33
C GLU A 203 7.60 -91.97 40.43
N THR A 204 6.32 -92.32 40.53
CA THR A 204 5.26 -91.60 39.79
C THR A 204 5.14 -90.18 40.21
N LEU A 205 5.26 -89.86 41.49
CA LEU A 205 5.28 -88.45 41.96
C LEU A 205 6.51 -87.72 41.46
N SER A 206 7.66 -88.36 41.40
CA SER A 206 8.87 -87.75 40.82
C SER A 206 8.71 -87.40 39.35
N GLN A 207 8.05 -88.32 38.55
CA GLN A 207 7.71 -88.08 37.12
C GLN A 207 6.70 -86.96 36.95
N PHE A 208 5.70 -86.86 37.84
CA PHE A 208 4.78 -85.74 37.85
C PHE A 208 5.49 -84.38 38.14
N GLN A 209 6.39 -84.37 39.12
CA GLN A 209 7.18 -83.15 39.45
C GLN A 209 8.10 -82.77 38.29
N ALA A 210 8.69 -83.76 37.59
CA ALA A 210 9.49 -83.48 36.37
C ALA A 210 8.67 -82.91 35.24
N ALA A 211 7.46 -83.46 35.05
CA ALA A 211 6.54 -82.89 34.02
C ALA A 211 6.12 -81.45 34.34
N LEU A 212 5.86 -81.12 35.63
CA LEU A 212 5.58 -79.73 36.04
C LEU A 212 6.78 -78.80 35.80
N ALA A 213 7.98 -79.30 36.10
CA ALA A 213 9.21 -78.51 35.85
C ALA A 213 9.41 -78.25 34.36
N SER A 214 9.17 -79.24 33.50
CA SER A 214 9.22 -79.12 32.03
C SER A 214 8.15 -78.15 31.49
N LYS A 215 6.94 -78.12 32.07
CA LYS A 215 5.94 -77.11 31.72
C LYS A 215 6.42 -75.69 32.06
N LYS A 216 6.97 -75.50 33.26
CA LYS A 216 7.54 -74.18 33.64
C LYS A 216 8.69 -73.74 32.75
N GLU A 217 9.53 -74.66 32.32
CA GLU A 217 10.59 -74.38 31.35
C GLU A 217 10.02 -73.95 30.00
N SER A 218 8.98 -74.65 29.50
CA SER A 218 8.30 -74.24 28.25
C SER A 218 7.61 -72.88 28.37
N GLU A 219 7.01 -72.57 29.53
CA GLU A 219 6.41 -71.26 29.81
C GLU A 219 7.48 -70.15 29.80
N ALA A 220 8.63 -70.37 30.42
CA ALA A 220 9.76 -69.45 30.42
C ALA A 220 10.29 -69.24 28.98
N MET A 221 10.33 -70.29 28.17
CA MET A 221 10.72 -70.23 26.76
C MET A 221 9.78 -69.33 25.97
N VAL A 222 8.44 -69.45 26.15
CA VAL A 222 7.46 -68.58 25.52
C VAL A 222 7.68 -67.14 25.93
N GLY A 223 7.93 -66.86 27.24
CA GLY A 223 8.25 -65.53 27.71
C GLY A 223 9.48 -64.92 27.04
N SER A 224 10.53 -65.75 26.83
CA SER A 224 11.73 -65.26 26.11
C SER A 224 11.48 -64.94 24.64
N GLU A 225 10.70 -65.78 23.94
CA GLU A 225 10.37 -65.55 22.52
C GLU A 225 9.38 -64.36 22.33
N GLN A 226 8.48 -64.13 23.30
CA GLN A 226 7.65 -62.96 23.34
C GLN A 226 8.47 -61.67 23.51
N ALA A 227 9.50 -61.70 24.40
CA ALA A 227 10.41 -60.58 24.56
C ALA A 227 11.19 -60.26 23.26
N ARG A 228 11.63 -61.31 22.52
CA ARG A 228 12.27 -61.14 21.20
C ARG A 228 11.32 -60.58 20.18
N LEU A 229 10.04 -61.00 20.17
CA LEU A 229 9.03 -60.44 19.31
C LEU A 229 8.82 -58.95 19.58
N LEU A 230 8.75 -58.55 20.82
CA LEU A 230 8.63 -57.14 21.23
C LEU A 230 9.84 -56.32 20.77
N GLU A 231 11.05 -56.89 20.91
CA GLU A 231 12.28 -56.26 20.42
C GLU A 231 12.23 -56.06 18.87
N ALA A 232 11.81 -57.08 18.12
CA ALA A 232 11.66 -57.00 16.69
C ALA A 232 10.61 -55.94 16.28
N GLN A 233 9.49 -55.85 16.99
CA GLN A 233 8.48 -54.83 16.78
C GLN A 233 9.02 -53.40 17.03
N ALA A 234 9.81 -53.22 18.10
CA ALA A 234 10.48 -51.95 18.36
C ALA A 234 11.44 -51.56 17.22
N GLN A 235 12.12 -52.52 16.63
CA GLN A 235 13.01 -52.32 15.49
C GLN A 235 12.24 -51.87 14.23
N VAL A 236 11.04 -52.40 13.99
CA VAL A 236 10.14 -51.90 12.96
C VAL A 236 9.73 -50.47 13.23
N GLY A 237 9.39 -50.13 14.49
CA GLY A 237 9.10 -48.76 14.90
C GLY A 237 10.23 -47.79 14.57
N LYS A 238 11.46 -48.18 14.87
CA LYS A 238 12.66 -47.43 14.54
C LYS A 238 12.83 -47.25 13.01
N ALA A 239 12.77 -48.36 12.27
CA ALA A 239 12.92 -48.31 10.81
C ALA A 239 11.85 -47.45 10.14
N ARG A 240 10.62 -47.45 10.68
CA ARG A 240 9.53 -46.57 10.21
C ARG A 240 9.86 -45.09 10.45
N ALA A 241 10.37 -44.75 11.64
CA ALA A 241 10.78 -43.38 11.94
C ALA A 241 11.97 -42.94 11.06
N ASP A 242 12.91 -43.84 10.78
CA ASP A 242 14.03 -43.57 9.89
C ASP A 242 13.54 -43.31 8.44
N LEU A 243 12.55 -44.07 7.97
CA LEU A 243 11.90 -43.84 6.66
C LEU A 243 11.19 -42.51 6.60
N GLU A 244 10.46 -42.16 7.65
CA GLU A 244 9.77 -40.85 7.75
C GLU A 244 10.78 -39.71 7.74
N ALA A 245 11.89 -39.82 8.47
CA ALA A 245 12.97 -38.85 8.46
C ALA A 245 13.63 -38.73 7.07
N ALA A 246 13.86 -39.82 6.38
CA ALA A 246 14.41 -39.83 5.01
C ALA A 246 13.44 -39.18 4.01
N THR A 247 12.15 -39.44 4.13
CA THR A 247 11.09 -38.84 3.32
C THR A 247 11.01 -37.33 3.55
N ALA A 248 11.09 -36.88 4.78
CA ALA A 248 11.14 -35.46 5.13
C ALA A 248 12.37 -34.75 4.51
N LYS A 249 13.54 -35.38 4.56
CA LYS A 249 14.75 -34.85 3.91
C LYS A 249 14.58 -34.75 2.38
N CYS A 250 13.96 -35.74 1.74
CA CYS A 250 13.67 -35.70 0.33
C CYS A 250 12.71 -34.52 -0.03
N SER A 251 11.71 -34.26 0.81
CA SER A 251 10.82 -33.13 0.67
C SER A 251 11.56 -31.77 0.77
N VAL A 252 12.48 -31.63 1.73
CA VAL A 252 13.34 -30.45 1.85
C VAL A 252 14.17 -30.25 0.59
N ALA A 253 14.86 -31.30 0.10
CA ALA A 253 15.66 -31.21 -1.12
C ALA A 253 14.83 -30.77 -2.34
N LYS A 254 13.59 -31.28 -2.48
CA LYS A 254 12.64 -30.85 -3.53
C LYS A 254 12.28 -29.38 -3.41
N SER A 255 12.06 -28.89 -2.19
CA SER A 255 11.76 -27.48 -1.93
C SER A 255 12.94 -26.57 -2.27
N GLU A 256 14.15 -26.96 -1.93
CA GLU A 256 15.38 -26.24 -2.29
C GLU A 256 15.62 -26.19 -3.79
N HIS A 257 15.36 -27.28 -4.51
CA HIS A 257 15.42 -27.29 -5.96
C HIS A 257 14.37 -26.35 -6.58
N ALA A 258 13.12 -26.39 -6.08
CA ALA A 258 12.06 -25.49 -6.55
C ALA A 258 12.42 -24.01 -6.31
N GLN A 259 13.08 -23.72 -5.20
CA GLN A 259 13.62 -22.38 -4.92
C GLN A 259 14.70 -21.98 -5.94
N ALA A 260 15.65 -22.87 -6.24
CA ALA A 260 16.69 -22.61 -7.25
C ALA A 260 16.09 -22.36 -8.63
N VAL A 261 15.13 -23.18 -9.06
CA VAL A 261 14.37 -22.99 -10.31
C VAL A 261 13.60 -21.66 -10.32
N SER A 262 13.07 -21.24 -9.18
CA SER A 262 12.41 -19.93 -9.09
C SER A 262 13.39 -18.76 -9.22
N MET A 263 14.63 -18.93 -8.79
CA MET A 263 15.68 -17.91 -8.97
C MET A 263 16.09 -17.77 -10.44
N THR A 264 16.17 -18.86 -11.19
CA THR A 264 16.47 -18.78 -12.63
C THR A 264 15.39 -18.06 -13.44
N LYS A 265 14.14 -18.05 -12.99
CA LYS A 265 13.07 -17.29 -13.66
C LYS A 265 13.33 -15.79 -13.63
N TYR A 266 14.00 -15.29 -12.60
CA TYR A 266 14.33 -13.87 -12.50
C TYR A 266 15.48 -13.43 -13.43
N LEU A 267 16.14 -14.35 -14.10
CA LEU A 267 17.08 -14.03 -15.18
C LEU A 267 16.37 -13.49 -16.42
N ARG A 268 15.09 -13.75 -16.56
CA ARG A 268 14.25 -13.20 -17.63
C ARG A 268 13.31 -12.16 -17.03
N ILE A 269 13.61 -10.91 -17.28
CA ILE A 269 12.82 -9.78 -16.78
C ILE A 269 11.71 -9.51 -17.79
N LEU A 270 10.46 -9.65 -17.33
CA LEU A 270 9.27 -9.53 -18.17
C LEU A 270 8.48 -8.26 -17.80
N ALA A 271 7.69 -7.77 -18.76
CA ALA A 271 6.80 -6.63 -18.55
C ALA A 271 5.65 -7.01 -17.58
N PRO A 272 5.42 -6.22 -16.51
CA PRO A 272 4.35 -6.50 -15.54
C PRO A 272 2.94 -6.13 -16.05
N PHE A 273 2.84 -5.16 -16.96
CA PHE A 273 1.61 -4.67 -17.59
C PHE A 273 1.89 -4.11 -18.99
N ASP A 274 0.83 -3.80 -19.72
CA ASP A 274 0.91 -3.20 -21.06
C ASP A 274 1.29 -1.71 -20.96
N GLY A 275 2.26 -1.28 -21.74
CA GLY A 275 2.74 0.10 -21.67
C GLY A 275 3.82 0.43 -22.68
N VAL A 276 4.50 1.55 -22.44
CA VAL A 276 5.61 2.06 -23.25
C VAL A 276 6.85 2.19 -22.37
N ILE A 277 8.00 1.86 -22.91
CA ILE A 277 9.28 2.08 -22.24
C ILE A 277 9.59 3.59 -22.23
N SER A 278 9.59 4.19 -21.05
CA SER A 278 9.88 5.63 -20.88
C SER A 278 11.34 5.92 -20.65
N GLU A 279 12.07 4.99 -20.02
CA GLU A 279 13.51 5.13 -19.72
C GLU A 279 14.23 3.80 -19.90
N ARG A 280 15.46 3.86 -20.39
CA ARG A 280 16.39 2.74 -20.48
C ARG A 280 17.76 3.18 -19.94
N ASN A 281 18.19 2.54 -18.86
CA ASN A 281 19.46 2.84 -18.17
C ASN A 281 20.43 1.65 -18.20
N ILE A 282 20.20 0.68 -19.08
CA ILE A 282 20.98 -0.55 -19.15
C ILE A 282 21.34 -0.89 -20.60
N ASP A 283 22.52 -1.44 -20.79
CA ASP A 283 23.03 -1.94 -22.07
C ASP A 283 23.55 -3.37 -21.95
N THR A 284 23.63 -4.06 -23.07
CA THR A 284 24.21 -5.41 -23.16
C THR A 284 25.64 -5.41 -22.63
N GLY A 285 25.97 -6.42 -21.82
CA GLY A 285 27.28 -6.55 -21.17
C GLY A 285 27.42 -5.83 -19.84
N HIS A 286 26.43 -5.01 -19.42
CA HIS A 286 26.46 -4.41 -18.09
C HIS A 286 26.24 -5.48 -17.00
N TYR A 287 26.90 -5.30 -15.86
CA TYR A 287 26.66 -6.10 -14.67
C TYR A 287 25.57 -5.48 -13.82
N VAL A 288 24.57 -6.27 -13.44
CA VAL A 288 23.42 -5.86 -12.65
C VAL A 288 23.50 -6.49 -11.28
N GLN A 289 23.08 -5.73 -10.27
CA GLN A 289 22.97 -6.18 -8.88
C GLN A 289 21.51 -6.12 -8.41
N PRO A 290 21.12 -6.94 -7.40
CA PRO A 290 19.79 -6.89 -6.82
C PRO A 290 19.44 -5.51 -6.29
N ALA A 291 18.15 -5.16 -6.34
CA ALA A 291 17.62 -3.95 -5.74
C ALA A 291 18.01 -3.85 -4.25
N GLY A 292 18.59 -2.72 -3.85
CA GLY A 292 19.12 -2.48 -2.50
C GLY A 292 20.62 -2.16 -2.48
N SER A 293 21.37 -2.55 -3.52
CA SER A 293 22.79 -2.16 -3.65
C SER A 293 22.97 -0.80 -4.34
N ASN A 294 21.99 -0.38 -5.17
CA ASN A 294 21.94 0.94 -5.81
C ASN A 294 20.49 1.26 -6.20
N PRO A 295 19.66 1.75 -5.25
CA PRO A 295 18.22 1.93 -5.46
C PRO A 295 17.85 3.05 -6.46
N ASP A 296 18.80 3.91 -6.84
CA ASP A 296 18.51 5.16 -7.52
C ASP A 296 18.40 5.05 -9.06
N ARG A 297 18.70 3.89 -9.66
CA ARG A 297 18.58 3.73 -11.11
C ARG A 297 17.87 2.44 -11.50
N PRO A 298 16.60 2.53 -11.93
CA PRO A 298 15.91 1.38 -12.54
C PRO A 298 16.61 1.00 -13.87
N LEU A 299 16.54 -0.28 -14.21
CA LEU A 299 17.06 -0.77 -15.49
C LEU A 299 16.26 -0.20 -16.66
N LEU A 300 14.95 -0.26 -16.52
CA LEU A 300 13.93 0.29 -17.42
C LEU A 300 12.82 0.89 -16.61
N THR A 301 12.08 1.83 -17.18
CA THR A 301 10.81 2.32 -16.64
C THR A 301 9.71 2.06 -17.66
N ILE A 302 8.66 1.35 -17.25
CA ILE A 302 7.46 1.12 -18.07
C ILE A 302 6.37 2.05 -17.59
N THR A 303 5.70 2.68 -18.53
CA THR A 303 4.65 3.66 -18.26
C THR A 303 3.41 3.32 -19.07
N ASN A 304 2.27 3.19 -18.42
CA ASN A 304 0.98 3.08 -19.06
C ASN A 304 0.33 4.47 -19.13
N SER A 305 0.25 5.03 -20.35
CA SER A 305 -0.29 6.36 -20.62
C SER A 305 -1.60 6.33 -21.41
N ASP A 306 -2.21 5.17 -21.67
CA ASP A 306 -3.53 5.05 -22.31
C ASP A 306 -4.64 5.60 -21.42
N ARG A 307 -4.38 5.62 -20.14
CA ARG A 307 -5.12 6.35 -19.11
C ARG A 307 -4.15 7.23 -18.34
N VAL A 308 -4.63 8.36 -17.86
CA VAL A 308 -3.84 9.29 -17.04
C VAL A 308 -4.62 9.71 -15.81
N ARG A 309 -3.86 10.08 -14.80
CA ARG A 309 -4.37 10.69 -13.58
C ARG A 309 -3.94 12.13 -13.54
N VAL A 310 -4.89 13.02 -13.36
CA VAL A 310 -4.62 14.44 -13.18
C VAL A 310 -4.81 14.76 -11.72
N TYR A 311 -3.75 15.23 -11.08
CA TYR A 311 -3.74 15.65 -9.69
C TYR A 311 -3.89 17.17 -9.63
N VAL A 312 -4.82 17.60 -8.79
CA VAL A 312 -5.17 19.01 -8.61
C VAL A 312 -5.24 19.29 -7.12
N ASP A 313 -4.66 20.38 -6.69
CA ASP A 313 -4.68 20.82 -5.30
C ASP A 313 -5.68 21.96 -5.15
N ILE A 314 -6.81 21.71 -4.50
CA ILE A 314 -7.88 22.68 -4.26
C ILE A 314 -7.62 23.42 -2.93
N PRO A 315 -7.58 24.76 -2.91
CA PRO A 315 -7.38 25.54 -1.66
C PRO A 315 -8.45 25.26 -0.61
N GLU A 316 -8.09 25.34 0.67
CA GLU A 316 -8.97 25.09 1.84
C GLU A 316 -10.30 25.85 1.76
N ALA A 317 -10.28 27.09 1.27
CA ALA A 317 -11.49 27.92 1.13
C ALA A 317 -12.54 27.33 0.16
N GLU A 318 -12.12 26.52 -0.79
CA GLU A 318 -12.95 25.93 -1.82
C GLU A 318 -13.18 24.42 -1.59
N ALA A 319 -12.40 23.81 -0.69
CA ALA A 319 -12.37 22.37 -0.46
C ALA A 319 -13.72 21.79 0.02
N SER A 320 -14.53 22.60 0.72
CA SER A 320 -15.84 22.18 1.23
C SER A 320 -16.90 22.01 0.15
N TYR A 321 -16.66 22.53 -1.06
CA TYR A 321 -17.58 22.42 -2.19
C TYR A 321 -17.25 21.23 -3.09
N VAL A 322 -16.16 20.51 -2.85
CA VAL A 322 -15.70 19.45 -3.77
C VAL A 322 -16.42 18.13 -3.50
N ASP A 323 -17.11 17.63 -4.52
CA ASP A 323 -17.69 16.31 -4.57
C ASP A 323 -16.86 15.36 -5.44
N ALA A 324 -16.69 14.12 -5.00
CA ALA A 324 -15.90 13.10 -5.68
C ALA A 324 -16.69 11.81 -5.88
N GLY A 325 -16.30 11.01 -6.88
CA GLY A 325 -16.89 9.70 -7.17
C GLY A 325 -17.72 9.65 -8.45
N LEU A 326 -18.74 8.81 -8.48
CA LEU A 326 -19.57 8.61 -9.68
C LEU A 326 -20.36 9.86 -10.09
N GLN A 327 -20.75 10.69 -9.11
CA GLN A 327 -21.41 11.98 -9.30
C GLN A 327 -20.46 13.14 -9.00
N GLY A 328 -19.17 12.91 -9.06
CA GLY A 328 -18.16 13.94 -8.77
C GLY A 328 -18.25 15.13 -9.68
N ASP A 329 -17.77 16.26 -9.20
CA ASP A 329 -17.78 17.56 -9.89
C ASP A 329 -17.21 17.47 -11.28
N SER A 330 -17.84 18.24 -12.20
CA SER A 330 -17.38 18.35 -13.57
C SER A 330 -16.08 19.16 -13.64
N VAL A 331 -15.13 18.65 -14.40
CA VAL A 331 -13.82 19.29 -14.61
C VAL A 331 -13.55 19.46 -16.08
N GLU A 332 -13.05 20.61 -16.48
CA GLU A 332 -12.45 20.85 -17.80
C GLU A 332 -10.93 20.94 -17.64
N ILE A 333 -10.20 20.05 -18.29
CA ILE A 333 -8.74 20.13 -18.36
C ILE A 333 -8.34 20.99 -19.55
N LEU A 334 -7.65 22.09 -19.26
CA LEU A 334 -7.14 23.03 -20.24
C LEU A 334 -5.66 22.75 -20.46
N VAL A 335 -5.27 22.50 -21.70
CA VAL A 335 -3.88 22.20 -22.07
C VAL A 335 -3.20 23.47 -22.59
N PRO A 336 -2.33 24.16 -21.84
CA PRO A 336 -1.74 25.43 -22.26
C PRO A 336 -0.95 25.36 -23.56
N THR A 337 -0.32 24.20 -23.82
CA THR A 337 0.49 23.96 -25.04
C THR A 337 -0.36 23.78 -26.30
N LYS A 338 -1.68 23.54 -26.15
CA LYS A 338 -2.63 23.38 -27.26
C LYS A 338 -3.85 24.28 -27.02
N PRO A 339 -3.77 25.58 -27.31
CA PRO A 339 -4.88 26.49 -27.08
C PRO A 339 -6.15 26.02 -27.75
N GLY A 340 -7.25 25.93 -26.99
CA GLY A 340 -8.56 25.44 -27.46
C GLY A 340 -8.82 23.96 -27.20
N LEU A 341 -7.85 23.17 -26.83
CA LEU A 341 -8.06 21.78 -26.38
C LEU A 341 -8.61 21.77 -24.95
N ARG A 342 -9.85 21.30 -24.81
CA ARG A 342 -10.54 21.12 -23.53
C ARG A 342 -10.94 19.66 -23.41
N ILE A 343 -10.49 19.02 -22.35
CA ILE A 343 -10.79 17.62 -22.11
C ILE A 343 -11.74 17.54 -20.92
N PRO A 344 -12.99 17.09 -21.13
CA PRO A 344 -13.94 16.95 -20.05
C PRO A 344 -13.57 15.76 -19.15
N GLY A 345 -13.74 15.93 -17.86
CA GLY A 345 -13.54 14.91 -16.87
C GLY A 345 -14.44 15.10 -15.66
N LYS A 346 -14.27 14.25 -14.66
CA LYS A 346 -14.95 14.35 -13.37
C LYS A 346 -13.96 14.08 -12.26
N VAL A 347 -14.19 14.71 -11.11
CA VAL A 347 -13.44 14.38 -9.89
C VAL A 347 -13.75 12.96 -9.49
N THR A 348 -12.76 12.08 -9.62
CA THR A 348 -12.93 10.65 -9.35
C THR A 348 -12.70 10.33 -7.88
N ARG A 349 -11.73 11.00 -7.28
CA ARG A 349 -11.32 10.79 -5.89
C ARG A 349 -10.88 12.09 -5.24
N SER A 350 -11.09 12.17 -3.92
CA SER A 350 -10.56 13.21 -3.05
C SER A 350 -9.86 12.54 -1.87
N SER A 351 -8.81 13.16 -1.34
CA SER A 351 -8.11 12.66 -0.14
C SER A 351 -8.98 12.72 1.11
N SER A 352 -10.09 13.45 1.10
CA SER A 352 -10.94 13.76 2.26
C SER A 352 -10.17 14.37 3.44
N SER A 353 -8.97 14.85 3.20
CA SER A 353 -8.07 15.46 4.18
C SER A 353 -7.22 16.53 3.51
N LEU A 354 -7.08 17.66 4.16
CA LEU A 354 -6.19 18.71 3.71
C LEU A 354 -4.73 18.32 3.97
N ASP A 355 -3.85 18.64 3.04
CA ASP A 355 -2.40 18.57 3.28
C ASP A 355 -1.99 19.69 4.24
N PRO A 356 -1.38 19.37 5.39
CA PRO A 356 -1.00 20.37 6.39
C PRO A 356 0.04 21.40 5.89
N GLN A 357 0.84 21.06 4.89
CA GLN A 357 1.89 21.94 4.37
C GLN A 357 1.35 22.92 3.35
N SER A 358 0.60 22.42 2.36
CA SER A 358 0.02 23.25 1.30
C SER A 358 -1.32 23.87 1.66
N ARG A 359 -2.02 23.35 2.68
CA ARG A 359 -3.42 23.66 3.04
C ARG A 359 -4.38 23.51 1.86
N CYS A 360 -4.12 22.52 1.03
CA CYS A 360 -4.96 22.20 -0.11
C CYS A 360 -5.58 20.81 0.07
N LEU A 361 -6.71 20.58 -0.58
CA LEU A 361 -7.35 19.29 -0.75
C LEU A 361 -6.86 18.66 -2.05
N PRO A 362 -6.06 17.59 -2.01
CA PRO A 362 -5.67 16.89 -3.22
C PRO A 362 -6.87 16.13 -3.81
N ILE A 363 -7.19 16.38 -5.06
CA ILE A 363 -8.19 15.65 -5.82
C ILE A 363 -7.55 14.97 -7.02
N GLN A 364 -8.17 13.90 -7.47
CA GLN A 364 -7.71 13.09 -8.58
C GLN A 364 -8.81 12.94 -9.61
N ILE A 365 -8.44 13.12 -10.87
CA ILE A 365 -9.30 12.99 -12.05
C ILE A 365 -8.69 11.89 -12.92
N GLU A 366 -9.44 10.83 -13.23
CA GLU A 366 -9.00 9.79 -14.14
C GLU A 366 -9.58 10.05 -15.53
N LEU A 367 -8.69 10.06 -16.53
CA LEU A 367 -9.05 10.35 -17.92
C LEU A 367 -8.53 9.24 -18.85
N GLY A 368 -9.32 8.86 -19.85
CA GLY A 368 -8.84 8.09 -20.98
C GLY A 368 -7.94 8.98 -21.87
N ASN A 369 -6.84 8.42 -22.33
CA ASN A 369 -5.85 9.13 -23.14
C ASN A 369 -5.33 8.27 -24.30
N SER A 370 -6.22 7.48 -24.91
CA SER A 370 -5.90 6.61 -26.05
C SER A 370 -5.26 7.36 -27.22
N ASP A 371 -5.63 8.64 -27.39
CA ASP A 371 -5.08 9.51 -28.45
C ASP A 371 -3.76 10.17 -28.04
N HIS A 372 -3.22 9.88 -26.85
CA HIS A 372 -1.98 10.43 -26.29
C HIS A 372 -1.91 11.97 -26.33
N GLN A 373 -3.06 12.62 -26.13
CA GLN A 373 -3.17 14.08 -26.15
C GLN A 373 -2.53 14.71 -24.90
N LEU A 374 -2.59 14.00 -23.78
CA LEU A 374 -1.96 14.36 -22.52
C LEU A 374 -0.66 13.57 -22.35
N LEU A 375 0.45 14.28 -22.25
CA LEU A 375 1.74 13.66 -21.94
C LEU A 375 1.88 13.51 -20.43
N SER A 376 2.35 12.35 -19.99
CA SER A 376 2.71 12.13 -18.59
C SER A 376 3.81 13.10 -18.18
N GLY A 377 3.70 13.71 -16.99
CA GLY A 377 4.60 14.75 -16.52
C GLY A 377 4.24 16.17 -16.98
N ALA A 378 3.24 16.35 -17.85
CA ALA A 378 2.82 17.67 -18.29
C ALA A 378 2.07 18.43 -17.19
N PHE A 379 2.23 19.76 -17.19
CA PHE A 379 1.39 20.66 -16.41
C PHE A 379 0.22 21.16 -17.25
N VAL A 380 -0.96 21.08 -16.66
CA VAL A 380 -2.23 21.51 -17.26
C VAL A 380 -2.97 22.39 -16.27
N GLN A 381 -4.07 23.01 -16.69
CA GLN A 381 -4.96 23.73 -15.78
C GLN A 381 -6.27 22.95 -15.69
N ALA A 382 -6.74 22.74 -14.47
CA ALA A 382 -8.03 22.12 -14.20
C ALA A 382 -9.02 23.20 -13.77
N LYS A 383 -10.12 23.31 -14.52
CA LYS A 383 -11.26 24.16 -14.19
C LYS A 383 -12.34 23.26 -13.60
N VAL A 384 -12.44 23.26 -12.27
CA VAL A 384 -13.40 22.44 -11.51
C VAL A 384 -14.66 23.25 -11.25
N LEU A 385 -15.83 22.70 -11.59
CA LEU A 385 -17.13 23.29 -11.25
C LEU A 385 -17.46 22.86 -9.81
N LEU A 386 -17.37 23.77 -8.87
CA LEU A 386 -17.57 23.51 -7.45
C LEU A 386 -19.01 23.64 -6.98
N ASP A 387 -19.77 24.59 -7.55
CA ASP A 387 -21.18 24.79 -7.23
C ASP A 387 -21.91 25.43 -8.42
N GLU A 388 -23.13 25.03 -8.61
CA GLU A 388 -24.00 25.58 -9.64
C GLU A 388 -25.37 25.92 -9.04
N LYS A 389 -25.66 27.20 -9.01
CA LYS A 389 -26.94 27.74 -8.54
C LYS A 389 -27.76 28.20 -9.75
N THR A 390 -28.84 27.53 -10.05
CA THR A 390 -29.74 27.87 -11.13
C THR A 390 -30.87 28.77 -10.62
N ASP A 391 -31.29 29.72 -11.47
CA ASP A 391 -32.44 30.61 -11.23
C ASP A 391 -32.34 31.49 -9.95
N VAL A 392 -31.11 31.91 -9.60
CA VAL A 392 -30.86 32.78 -8.46
C VAL A 392 -30.79 34.24 -8.81
N LEU A 393 -31.24 35.12 -7.89
CA LEU A 393 -31.10 36.56 -8.05
C LEU A 393 -29.66 36.97 -7.91
N ALA A 394 -29.08 37.60 -8.93
CA ALA A 394 -27.69 38.02 -8.94
C ALA A 394 -27.57 39.53 -9.11
N LEU A 395 -26.70 40.15 -8.35
CA LEU A 395 -26.35 41.56 -8.43
C LEU A 395 -24.86 41.73 -8.71
N PRO A 396 -24.49 42.72 -9.54
CA PRO A 396 -23.09 43.09 -9.66
C PRO A 396 -22.56 43.69 -8.31
N ILE A 397 -21.29 43.41 -7.98
CA ILE A 397 -20.68 43.89 -6.75
C ILE A 397 -20.78 45.39 -6.54
N GLY A 398 -20.82 46.19 -7.66
CA GLY A 398 -20.99 47.62 -7.64
C GLY A 398 -22.37 48.09 -7.17
N ALA A 399 -23.37 47.20 -7.12
CA ALA A 399 -24.70 47.47 -6.62
C ALA A 399 -24.84 47.30 -5.10
N ILE A 400 -23.82 46.70 -4.47
CA ILE A 400 -23.85 46.35 -3.04
C ILE A 400 -23.12 47.42 -2.20
N VAL A 401 -23.79 47.87 -1.17
CA VAL A 401 -23.23 48.84 -0.18
C VAL A 401 -23.11 48.15 1.15
N ARG A 402 -21.88 48.05 1.70
CA ARG A 402 -21.64 47.51 3.02
C ARG A 402 -21.59 48.62 4.07
N LYS A 403 -22.35 48.50 5.16
CA LYS A 403 -22.32 49.38 6.31
C LYS A 403 -22.14 48.54 7.57
N GLY A 404 -20.91 48.46 8.09
CA GLY A 404 -20.57 47.49 9.15
C GLY A 404 -20.72 46.07 8.66
N ASP A 405 -21.43 45.24 9.40
CA ASP A 405 -21.69 43.82 9.10
C ASP A 405 -22.89 43.60 8.16
N GLU A 406 -23.67 44.65 7.86
CA GLU A 406 -24.87 44.56 7.04
C GLU A 406 -24.60 44.96 5.59
N SER A 407 -25.26 44.28 4.67
CA SER A 407 -25.19 44.56 3.23
C SER A 407 -26.52 45.11 2.74
N TYR A 408 -26.47 46.17 1.96
CA TYR A 408 -27.63 46.85 1.40
C TYR A 408 -27.50 46.95 -0.12
N CYS A 409 -28.64 47.02 -0.77
CA CYS A 409 -28.73 47.46 -2.16
C CYS A 409 -29.57 48.72 -2.24
N CYS A 410 -29.38 49.48 -3.33
CA CYS A 410 -30.16 50.70 -3.62
C CYS A 410 -31.28 50.36 -4.59
N VAL A 411 -32.52 50.28 -4.09
CA VAL A 411 -33.71 50.07 -4.89
C VAL A 411 -34.27 51.45 -5.35
N VAL A 412 -34.76 51.50 -6.55
CA VAL A 412 -35.37 52.74 -7.10
C VAL A 412 -36.87 52.63 -7.04
N GLU A 413 -37.49 53.37 -6.13
CA GLU A 413 -38.95 53.50 -6.02
C GLU A 413 -39.40 54.92 -6.25
N GLY A 414 -40.27 55.16 -7.25
CA GLY A 414 -40.80 56.49 -7.55
C GLY A 414 -39.72 57.55 -7.84
N GLY A 415 -38.55 57.18 -8.41
CA GLY A 415 -37.45 58.09 -8.73
C GLY A 415 -36.57 58.49 -7.53
N LYS A 416 -36.75 57.80 -6.37
CA LYS A 416 -35.95 57.99 -5.17
C LYS A 416 -35.23 56.68 -4.80
N ILE A 417 -34.15 56.86 -4.08
CA ILE A 417 -33.35 55.70 -3.61
C ILE A 417 -33.83 55.25 -2.24
N GLU A 418 -34.09 53.95 -2.12
CA GLU A 418 -34.33 53.22 -0.88
C GLU A 418 -33.21 52.24 -0.63
N PHE A 419 -32.63 52.24 0.58
CA PHE A 419 -31.65 51.21 0.98
C PHE A 419 -32.42 50.02 1.53
N ARG A 420 -32.29 48.87 0.86
CA ARG A 420 -32.88 47.61 1.32
C ARG A 420 -31.79 46.68 1.82
N SER A 421 -31.97 46.15 3.02
CA SER A 421 -31.06 45.14 3.57
C SER A 421 -31.19 43.85 2.79
N ILE A 422 -30.05 43.26 2.42
CA ILE A 422 -29.97 42.02 1.65
C ILE A 422 -29.00 41.03 2.31
N GLN A 423 -29.31 39.76 2.20
CA GLN A 423 -28.37 38.68 2.56
C GLN A 423 -27.69 38.20 1.30
N LEU A 424 -26.37 38.10 1.38
CA LEU A 424 -25.53 37.69 0.24
C LEU A 424 -25.21 36.21 0.36
N GLY A 425 -25.20 35.52 -0.78
CA GLY A 425 -24.78 34.16 -0.95
C GLY A 425 -23.38 34.06 -1.60
N ILE A 426 -23.24 33.14 -2.54
CA ILE A 426 -21.99 32.91 -3.25
C ILE A 426 -21.63 34.09 -4.16
N ARG A 427 -20.33 34.37 -4.27
CA ARG A 427 -19.80 35.34 -5.20
C ARG A 427 -19.07 34.66 -6.35
N VAL A 428 -19.45 35.00 -7.55
CA VAL A 428 -18.83 34.50 -8.77
C VAL A 428 -18.35 35.66 -9.64
N GLY A 429 -17.06 35.90 -9.67
CA GLY A 429 -16.46 37.05 -10.34
C GLY A 429 -16.99 38.38 -9.82
N ASP A 430 -17.69 39.15 -10.73
CA ASP A 430 -18.31 40.41 -10.38
C ASP A 430 -19.77 40.31 -9.91
N GLU A 431 -20.35 39.11 -9.91
CA GLU A 431 -21.73 38.88 -9.52
C GLU A 431 -21.80 38.19 -8.14
N VAL A 432 -22.82 38.56 -7.36
CA VAL A 432 -23.08 38.02 -6.03
C VAL A 432 -24.52 37.59 -5.95
N GLU A 433 -24.75 36.37 -5.45
CA GLU A 433 -26.08 35.85 -5.16
C GLU A 433 -26.76 36.65 -4.05
N VAL A 434 -28.05 36.88 -4.21
CA VAL A 434 -28.92 37.47 -3.17
C VAL A 434 -29.86 36.40 -2.66
N LEU A 435 -29.65 36.01 -1.40
CA LEU A 435 -30.44 34.96 -0.73
C LEU A 435 -31.79 35.47 -0.22
N SER A 436 -31.84 36.74 0.23
CA SER A 436 -33.06 37.36 0.74
C SER A 436 -33.00 38.90 0.66
N GLY A 437 -34.17 39.54 0.71
CA GLY A 437 -34.29 40.99 0.67
C GLY A 437 -34.75 41.58 -0.66
N LEU A 438 -34.83 40.78 -1.75
CA LEU A 438 -35.35 41.15 -3.04
C LEU A 438 -36.27 40.07 -3.57
N ASP A 439 -37.35 40.50 -4.30
CA ASP A 439 -38.31 39.60 -4.94
C ASP A 439 -38.08 39.40 -6.46
N GLY A 440 -37.11 40.12 -7.03
CA GLY A 440 -36.76 40.05 -8.43
C GLY A 440 -37.59 40.94 -9.39
N SER A 441 -38.55 41.70 -8.90
CA SER A 441 -39.34 42.67 -9.68
C SER A 441 -38.79 44.11 -9.53
N GLU A 442 -37.83 44.28 -8.63
CA GLU A 442 -37.29 45.61 -8.30
C GLU A 442 -36.26 46.09 -9.35
N THR A 443 -36.20 47.43 -9.48
CA THR A 443 -35.13 48.06 -10.20
C THR A 443 -34.05 48.52 -9.24
N VAL A 444 -32.84 48.00 -9.41
CA VAL A 444 -31.69 48.22 -8.50
C VAL A 444 -30.60 49.01 -9.23
N VAL A 445 -29.92 49.89 -8.49
CA VAL A 445 -28.76 50.63 -9.00
C VAL A 445 -27.60 49.66 -9.17
N LEU A 446 -27.09 49.48 -10.40
CA LEU A 446 -26.09 48.47 -10.74
C LEU A 446 -24.63 48.91 -10.49
N ALA A 447 -24.36 50.20 -10.35
CA ALA A 447 -23.01 50.71 -10.18
C ALA A 447 -23.00 51.96 -9.29
N ARG A 448 -21.92 52.16 -8.52
CA ARG A 448 -21.69 53.28 -7.63
C ARG A 448 -22.75 53.46 -6.54
N ALA A 449 -23.40 52.40 -6.11
CA ALA A 449 -24.42 52.44 -5.07
C ALA A 449 -23.91 53.06 -3.78
N GLY A 450 -22.60 52.92 -3.45
CA GLY A 450 -21.97 53.47 -2.22
C GLY A 450 -21.87 54.99 -2.17
N SER A 451 -22.02 55.72 -3.29
CA SER A 451 -21.97 57.19 -3.31
C SER A 451 -23.33 57.85 -3.04
N LEU A 452 -24.41 57.09 -3.03
CA LEU A 452 -25.77 57.56 -2.96
C LEU A 452 -26.29 57.64 -1.52
N LYS A 453 -27.33 58.52 -1.32
CA LYS A 453 -27.98 58.69 -0.01
C LYS A 453 -29.44 58.27 -0.06
N ALA A 454 -29.94 57.75 1.04
CA ALA A 454 -31.38 57.43 1.14
C ALA A 454 -32.27 58.67 0.88
N GLY A 455 -33.32 58.49 0.06
CA GLY A 455 -34.23 59.58 -0.31
C GLY A 455 -33.71 60.53 -1.40
N GLN A 456 -32.51 60.32 -1.95
CA GLN A 456 -31.93 61.11 -3.04
C GLN A 456 -32.74 60.92 -4.33
N SER A 457 -33.13 62.01 -4.96
CA SER A 457 -33.76 61.96 -6.28
C SER A 457 -32.70 61.73 -7.36
N ILE A 458 -32.93 60.77 -8.24
CA ILE A 458 -32.01 60.35 -9.29
C ILE A 458 -32.68 60.32 -10.66
N GLU A 459 -31.88 60.54 -11.70
CA GLU A 459 -32.27 60.26 -13.09
C GLU A 459 -31.77 58.87 -13.48
N VAL A 460 -32.69 57.93 -13.73
CA VAL A 460 -32.38 56.55 -14.00
C VAL A 460 -32.04 56.36 -15.47
N ILE A 461 -30.86 55.86 -15.76
CA ILE A 461 -30.51 55.33 -17.08
C ILE A 461 -30.69 53.79 -17.01
N LEU A 462 -31.76 53.29 -17.64
CA LEU A 462 -32.01 51.86 -17.70
C LEU A 462 -30.95 51.19 -18.57
N LYS A 463 -30.23 50.22 -17.99
CA LYS A 463 -29.38 49.32 -18.74
C LYS A 463 -30.29 48.22 -19.32
N LYS A 464 -30.38 48.17 -20.69
CA LYS A 464 -31.02 47.06 -21.40
C LYS A 464 -30.23 45.79 -21.29
#